data_af3976f45ea1bd4e8069caf3bbbdd07a
#
_entry.id   af3976f45ea1bd4e8069caf3bbbdd07a
#
_cell.length_a   1.000
_cell.length_b   1.000
_cell.length_c   1.000
_cell.angle_alpha   90.00
_cell.angle_beta   90.00
_cell.angle_gamma   90.00
#
_symmetry.space_group_name_H-M   'P 1'
#
loop_
_entity.id
_entity.type
_entity.pdbx_description
1 polymer ?
#
loop_
_entity_poly.entity_id
_entity_poly.type
_entity_poly.pdbx_seq_one_letter_code
_entity_poly.pdbx_strand_id
1 'polypeptide(L)'
;AGVIGYIAINVSASMKPYKNTTFIKRFTDCVSAGCQKILARIPFLFKEIHKFIFTSHCGWVVVVMLTVTAYVCQTGQYHYTDDNKYMDSEYMLHGGKDYTYFQDYLDNLYQQRDELQADIDDYGDILTRDESVDIGSYVNLKTKQQQILKLIESRREYADKIEYIGHMDETFNIRAWMISDRGYEVILGKKGLYRRIMVNLALICGFILMSADAGRLERVSDMILFEHSTALGRNKMRCNKYLSCITITIIMTVIICGMEFLWMRHIYGIPYMNAPVVSLTFMGNKLGMGLYASGILKWMLLHMTIWQYMLMQFIMRLVICLILSVGIMKITRSIKNIK
;
A
#
# COMPACT_ATOMS: atom_id res chain seq x y z
N ALA A 1 -6.24 23.50 8.27
CA ALA A 1 -7.56 23.14 7.75
C ALA A 1 -8.24 24.32 7.03
N GLY A 2 -8.21 25.54 7.60
CA GLY A 2 -8.82 26.72 6.99
C GLY A 2 -8.23 27.12 5.63
N VAL A 3 -6.91 27.10 5.48
CA VAL A 3 -6.21 27.48 4.23
C VAL A 3 -6.51 26.48 3.10
N ILE A 4 -6.50 25.20 3.39
CA ILE A 4 -6.78 24.15 2.40
C ILE A 4 -8.26 24.21 1.96
N GLY A 5 -9.20 24.43 2.88
CA GLY A 5 -10.60 24.66 2.57
C GLY A 5 -10.81 25.91 1.72
N TYR A 6 -10.10 27.01 1.99
CA TYR A 6 -10.14 28.25 1.22
C TYR A 6 -9.60 28.08 -0.20
N ILE A 7 -8.46 27.37 -0.36
CA ILE A 7 -7.88 27.04 -1.68
C ILE A 7 -8.85 26.18 -2.49
N ALA A 8 -9.42 25.12 -1.87
CA ALA A 8 -10.38 24.24 -2.55
C ALA A 8 -11.63 25.00 -3.03
N ILE A 9 -12.12 25.94 -2.22
CA ILE A 9 -13.27 26.77 -2.56
C ILE A 9 -12.94 27.74 -3.70
N ASN A 10 -11.76 28.38 -3.67
CA ASN A 10 -11.34 29.31 -4.74
C ASN A 10 -11.05 28.58 -6.05
N VAL A 11 -10.41 27.42 -6.03
CA VAL A 11 -10.19 26.59 -7.23
C VAL A 11 -11.54 26.15 -7.82
N SER A 12 -12.48 25.72 -6.97
CA SER A 12 -13.84 25.36 -7.41
C SER A 12 -14.64 26.57 -7.95
N ALA A 13 -14.45 27.78 -7.39
CA ALA A 13 -15.11 28.99 -7.84
C ALA A 13 -14.52 29.56 -9.15
N SER A 14 -13.22 29.36 -9.40
CA SER A 14 -12.54 29.87 -10.61
C SER A 14 -12.77 29.00 -11.84
N MET A 15 -13.24 27.77 -11.67
CA MET A 15 -13.64 26.93 -12.81
C MET A 15 -14.93 27.46 -13.45
N LYS A 16 -14.78 28.35 -14.43
CA LYS A 16 -15.90 28.77 -15.29
C LYS A 16 -16.52 27.54 -15.94
N PRO A 17 -17.87 27.48 -16.09
CA PRO A 17 -18.49 26.39 -16.83
C PRO A 17 -17.93 26.36 -18.24
N TYR A 18 -17.20 25.26 -18.55
CA TYR A 18 -16.56 25.08 -19.85
C TYR A 18 -17.64 25.00 -20.94
N LYS A 19 -17.78 26.08 -21.70
CA LYS A 19 -18.62 26.11 -22.91
C LYS A 19 -17.88 25.38 -24.02
N ASN A 20 -18.45 24.30 -24.51
CA ASN A 20 -18.10 23.52 -25.70
C ASN A 20 -17.07 22.42 -25.57
N THR A 21 -17.55 21.25 -25.21
CA THR A 21 -17.04 20.00 -25.76
C THR A 21 -18.25 19.14 -26.15
N THR A 22 -18.64 19.23 -27.39
CA THR A 22 -19.84 18.56 -27.97
C THR A 22 -19.78 17.03 -27.83
N PHE A 23 -18.59 16.44 -27.86
CA PHE A 23 -18.42 14.99 -27.74
C PHE A 23 -18.57 14.49 -26.30
N ILE A 24 -17.88 15.13 -25.35
CA ILE A 24 -17.94 14.74 -23.92
C ILE A 24 -19.35 14.97 -23.38
N LYS A 25 -19.99 16.06 -23.79
CA LYS A 25 -21.37 16.38 -23.40
C LYS A 25 -22.36 15.35 -23.96
N ARG A 26 -22.23 14.93 -25.21
CA ARG A 26 -23.06 13.88 -25.82
C ARG A 26 -22.85 12.53 -25.16
N PHE A 27 -21.61 12.19 -24.81
CA PHE A 27 -21.30 10.93 -24.12
C PHE A 27 -21.87 10.92 -22.68
N THR A 28 -21.68 12.02 -21.93
CA THR A 28 -22.29 12.15 -20.59
C THR A 28 -23.81 12.20 -20.63
N ASP A 29 -24.41 12.85 -21.62
CA ASP A 29 -25.86 12.89 -21.80
C ASP A 29 -26.43 11.52 -22.20
N CYS A 30 -25.74 10.76 -23.06
CA CYS A 30 -26.14 9.42 -23.45
C CYS A 30 -26.05 8.41 -22.28
N VAL A 31 -24.95 8.46 -21.52
CA VAL A 31 -24.78 7.65 -20.32
C VAL A 31 -25.79 8.04 -19.24
N SER A 32 -26.03 9.35 -19.05
CA SER A 32 -27.01 9.83 -18.07
C SER A 32 -28.44 9.46 -18.43
N ALA A 33 -28.81 9.53 -19.70
CA ALA A 33 -30.16 9.13 -20.18
C ALA A 33 -30.41 7.62 -20.04
N GLY A 34 -29.40 6.79 -20.31
CA GLY A 34 -29.45 5.36 -20.06
C GLY A 34 -29.62 5.03 -18.57
N CYS A 35 -28.83 5.68 -17.72
CA CYS A 35 -28.90 5.50 -16.29
C CYS A 35 -30.19 6.07 -15.67
N GLN A 36 -30.77 7.13 -16.20
CA GLN A 36 -32.02 7.72 -15.67
C GLN A 36 -33.20 6.75 -15.71
N LYS A 37 -33.32 5.92 -16.74
CA LYS A 37 -34.38 4.90 -16.84
C LYS A 37 -34.24 3.80 -15.76
N ILE A 38 -33.01 3.44 -15.43
CA ILE A 38 -32.71 2.46 -14.38
C ILE A 38 -32.89 3.10 -12.99
N LEU A 39 -32.43 4.32 -12.81
CA LEU A 39 -32.50 5.09 -11.57
C LEU A 39 -33.92 5.50 -11.16
N ALA A 40 -34.90 5.50 -12.08
CA ALA A 40 -36.30 5.76 -11.74
C ALA A 40 -36.87 4.74 -10.72
N ARG A 41 -36.31 3.54 -10.67
CA ARG A 41 -36.70 2.44 -9.76
C ARG A 41 -35.83 2.32 -8.50
N ILE A 42 -34.79 3.12 -8.37
CA ILE A 42 -33.79 3.00 -7.31
C ILE A 42 -34.06 4.00 -6.16
N PRO A 43 -33.74 3.67 -4.89
CA PRO A 43 -33.93 4.54 -3.74
C PRO A 43 -33.26 5.92 -3.92
N PHE A 44 -33.85 6.94 -3.30
CA PHE A 44 -33.44 8.34 -3.37
C PHE A 44 -31.92 8.57 -3.12
N LEU A 45 -31.29 7.74 -2.28
CA LEU A 45 -29.86 7.78 -2.02
C LEU A 45 -29.02 7.61 -3.28
N PHE A 46 -29.36 6.67 -4.16
CA PHE A 46 -28.63 6.45 -5.41
C PHE A 46 -28.82 7.59 -6.43
N LYS A 47 -29.97 8.25 -6.41
CA LYS A 47 -30.18 9.45 -7.23
C LYS A 47 -29.26 10.58 -6.78
N GLU A 48 -29.07 10.75 -5.48
CA GLU A 48 -28.13 11.75 -4.94
C GLU A 48 -26.67 11.38 -5.26
N ILE A 49 -26.29 10.11 -5.16
CA ILE A 49 -24.94 9.62 -5.55
C ILE A 49 -24.68 9.86 -7.04
N HIS A 50 -25.65 9.52 -7.90
CA HIS A 50 -25.54 9.77 -9.35
C HIS A 50 -25.41 11.25 -9.66
N LYS A 51 -26.25 12.11 -9.06
CA LYS A 51 -26.16 13.56 -9.18
C LYS A 51 -24.79 14.09 -8.76
N PHE A 52 -24.27 13.55 -7.66
CA PHE A 52 -22.98 13.93 -7.11
C PHE A 52 -21.81 13.61 -8.07
N ILE A 53 -21.84 12.42 -8.68
CA ILE A 53 -20.77 11.97 -9.58
C ILE A 53 -20.87 12.62 -10.98
N PHE A 54 -22.07 12.70 -11.57
CA PHE A 54 -22.25 13.07 -12.97
C PHE A 54 -22.65 14.51 -13.22
N THR A 55 -23.28 15.22 -12.27
CA THR A 55 -23.68 16.62 -12.43
C THR A 55 -22.70 17.61 -11.82
N SER A 56 -21.81 17.16 -10.95
CA SER A 56 -20.73 17.97 -10.39
C SER A 56 -19.40 17.67 -11.09
N HIS A 57 -18.39 18.51 -10.84
CA HIS A 57 -17.01 18.22 -11.28
C HIS A 57 -16.39 17.02 -10.58
N CYS A 58 -17.09 16.39 -9.63
CA CYS A 58 -16.61 15.23 -8.85
C CYS A 58 -16.23 14.04 -9.73
N GLY A 59 -16.91 13.82 -10.85
CA GLY A 59 -16.56 12.77 -11.81
C GLY A 59 -15.13 12.92 -12.35
N TRP A 60 -14.70 14.13 -12.65
CA TRP A 60 -13.33 14.41 -13.07
C TRP A 60 -12.32 14.20 -11.94
N VAL A 61 -12.67 14.61 -10.73
CA VAL A 61 -11.82 14.38 -9.55
C VAL A 61 -11.61 12.87 -9.33
N VAL A 62 -12.65 12.06 -9.48
CA VAL A 62 -12.57 10.59 -9.41
C VAL A 62 -11.61 10.05 -10.46
N VAL A 63 -11.74 10.47 -11.72
CA VAL A 63 -10.85 10.04 -12.80
C VAL A 63 -9.41 10.43 -12.51
N VAL A 64 -9.16 11.65 -12.06
CA VAL A 64 -7.82 12.12 -11.69
C VAL A 64 -7.25 11.31 -10.53
N MET A 65 -8.02 11.04 -9.47
CA MET A 65 -7.59 10.23 -8.35
C MET A 65 -7.18 8.82 -8.79
N LEU A 66 -7.98 8.17 -9.62
CA LEU A 66 -7.68 6.83 -10.14
C LEU A 66 -6.44 6.82 -11.04
N THR A 67 -6.33 7.82 -11.93
CA THR A 67 -5.18 7.95 -12.85
C THR A 67 -3.88 8.21 -12.08
N VAL A 68 -3.90 9.13 -11.10
CA VAL A 68 -2.75 9.41 -10.24
C VAL A 68 -2.35 8.17 -9.44
N THR A 69 -3.32 7.45 -8.88
CA THR A 69 -3.04 6.23 -8.13
C THR A 69 -2.41 5.16 -9.04
N ALA A 70 -2.96 4.92 -10.23
CA ALA A 70 -2.42 3.98 -11.19
C ALA A 70 -0.99 4.37 -11.62
N TYR A 71 -0.77 5.64 -11.94
CA TYR A 71 0.55 6.17 -12.30
C TYR A 71 1.57 5.98 -11.17
N VAL A 72 1.21 6.34 -9.94
CA VAL A 72 2.10 6.20 -8.77
C VAL A 72 2.37 4.73 -8.44
N CYS A 73 1.39 3.85 -8.62
CA CYS A 73 1.60 2.41 -8.47
C CYS A 73 2.57 1.86 -9.52
N GLN A 74 2.51 2.36 -10.75
CA GLN A 74 3.38 1.93 -11.84
C GLN A 74 4.79 2.49 -11.70
N THR A 75 4.96 3.77 -11.39
CA THR A 75 6.28 4.43 -11.29
C THR A 75 6.99 4.15 -9.97
N GLY A 76 6.25 3.89 -8.90
CA GLY A 76 6.78 3.56 -7.59
C GLY A 76 7.23 2.11 -7.42
N GLN A 77 7.44 1.38 -8.52
CA GLN A 77 7.93 0.00 -8.47
C GLN A 77 9.41 -0.02 -8.09
N TYR A 78 9.75 -0.91 -7.19
CA TYR A 78 11.13 -1.24 -6.88
C TYR A 78 11.57 -2.40 -7.78
N HIS A 79 12.56 -2.14 -8.64
CA HIS A 79 13.10 -3.19 -9.51
C HIS A 79 14.07 -4.07 -8.73
N TYR A 80 13.77 -5.35 -8.68
CA TYR A 80 14.66 -6.35 -8.10
C TYR A 80 15.68 -6.83 -9.14
N THR A 81 16.88 -7.13 -8.68
CA THR A 81 17.86 -7.89 -9.45
C THR A 81 17.35 -9.33 -9.65
N ASP A 82 17.87 -10.05 -10.64
CA ASP A 82 17.46 -11.44 -10.89
C ASP A 82 17.78 -12.36 -9.72
N ASP A 83 18.89 -12.11 -9.03
CA ASP A 83 19.26 -12.84 -7.80
C ASP A 83 18.24 -12.64 -6.68
N ASN A 84 17.74 -11.42 -6.53
CA ASN A 84 16.66 -11.13 -5.57
C ASN A 84 15.36 -11.84 -5.92
N LYS A 85 15.01 -11.96 -7.20
CA LYS A 85 13.82 -12.71 -7.65
C LYS A 85 13.98 -14.20 -7.36
N TYR A 86 15.18 -14.74 -7.56
CA TYR A 86 15.46 -16.13 -7.22
C TYR A 86 15.27 -16.38 -5.72
N MET A 87 15.84 -15.54 -4.85
CA MET A 87 15.67 -15.66 -3.41
C MET A 87 14.21 -15.52 -2.98
N ASP A 88 13.45 -14.60 -3.58
CA ASP A 88 12.03 -14.46 -3.29
C ASP A 88 11.22 -15.70 -3.72
N SER A 89 11.62 -16.37 -4.82
CA SER A 89 11.00 -17.65 -5.23
C SER A 89 11.28 -18.78 -4.24
N GLU A 90 12.49 -18.84 -3.69
CA GLU A 90 12.85 -19.80 -2.62
C GLU A 90 12.03 -19.57 -1.35
N TYR A 91 11.87 -18.31 -0.94
CA TYR A 91 10.97 -17.99 0.19
C TYR A 91 9.52 -18.35 -0.08
N MET A 92 9.05 -18.24 -1.34
CA MET A 92 7.68 -18.63 -1.70
C MET A 92 7.47 -20.15 -1.65
N LEU A 93 8.49 -20.93 -2.03
CA LEU A 93 8.42 -22.38 -2.11
C LEU A 93 8.64 -23.05 -0.74
N HIS A 94 9.63 -22.58 -0.01
CA HIS A 94 10.15 -23.24 1.19
C HIS A 94 9.98 -22.43 2.48
N GLY A 95 9.50 -21.16 2.37
CA GLY A 95 9.25 -20.31 3.52
C GLY A 95 8.05 -20.77 4.35
N GLY A 96 7.86 -20.14 5.51
CA GLY A 96 6.75 -20.43 6.40
C GLY A 96 7.19 -20.58 7.86
N LYS A 97 6.51 -21.48 8.58
CA LYS A 97 6.77 -21.74 10.00
C LYS A 97 8.05 -22.52 10.22
N ASP A 98 8.43 -23.35 9.26
CA ASP A 98 9.60 -24.20 9.29
C ASP A 98 10.69 -23.58 8.43
N TYR A 99 11.90 -23.52 8.97
CA TYR A 99 13.07 -22.96 8.30
C TYR A 99 14.21 -24.00 8.13
N THR A 100 13.92 -25.29 8.42
CA THR A 100 14.90 -26.39 8.30
C THR A 100 15.51 -26.46 6.91
N TYR A 101 14.72 -26.26 5.85
CA TYR A 101 15.23 -26.20 4.48
C TYR A 101 16.37 -25.17 4.30
N PHE A 102 16.18 -23.97 4.81
CA PHE A 102 17.18 -22.91 4.69
C PHE A 102 18.40 -23.16 5.56
N GLN A 103 18.20 -23.79 6.71
CA GLN A 103 19.28 -24.19 7.61
C GLN A 103 20.11 -25.32 6.97
N ASP A 104 19.48 -26.39 6.51
CA ASP A 104 20.14 -27.49 5.81
C ASP A 104 20.88 -27.02 4.55
N TYR A 105 20.29 -26.06 3.82
CA TYR A 105 20.93 -25.48 2.65
C TYR A 105 22.21 -24.70 3.01
N LEU A 106 22.18 -23.88 4.06
CA LEU A 106 23.35 -23.15 4.53
C LEU A 106 24.43 -24.11 5.10
N ASP A 107 24.01 -25.09 5.89
CA ASP A 107 24.92 -26.08 6.47
C ASP A 107 25.65 -26.86 5.36
N ASN A 108 24.94 -27.24 4.30
CA ASN A 108 25.55 -27.88 3.12
C ASN A 108 26.57 -26.94 2.43
N LEU A 109 26.28 -25.65 2.28
CA LEU A 109 27.23 -24.69 1.70
C LEU A 109 28.49 -24.52 2.57
N TYR A 110 28.31 -24.47 3.90
CA TYR A 110 29.44 -24.38 4.84
C TYR A 110 30.27 -25.65 4.81
N GLN A 111 29.64 -26.81 4.76
CA GLN A 111 30.34 -28.10 4.63
C GLN A 111 31.16 -28.15 3.33
N GLN A 112 30.57 -27.79 2.20
CA GLN A 112 31.30 -27.74 0.92
C GLN A 112 32.47 -26.77 0.96
N ARG A 113 32.34 -25.62 1.64
CA ARG A 113 33.45 -24.68 1.84
C ARG A 113 34.57 -25.32 2.62
N ASP A 114 34.24 -26.02 3.73
CA ASP A 114 35.24 -26.62 4.62
C ASP A 114 35.95 -27.81 3.95
N GLU A 115 35.22 -28.63 3.19
CA GLU A 115 35.80 -29.72 2.38
C GLU A 115 36.78 -29.16 1.33
N LEU A 116 36.38 -28.10 0.58
CA LEU A 116 37.24 -27.45 -0.39
C LEU A 116 38.46 -26.77 0.26
N GLN A 117 38.33 -26.25 1.47
CA GLN A 117 39.45 -25.68 2.20
C GLN A 117 40.44 -26.75 2.57
N ALA A 118 39.97 -27.89 3.07
CA ALA A 118 40.83 -29.03 3.40
C ALA A 118 41.59 -29.56 2.16
N ASP A 119 40.87 -29.68 1.01
CA ASP A 119 41.51 -30.08 -0.26
C ASP A 119 42.59 -29.08 -0.70
N ILE A 120 42.34 -27.78 -0.55
CA ILE A 120 43.31 -26.73 -0.91
C ILE A 120 44.53 -26.78 0.00
N ASP A 121 44.35 -27.02 1.28
CA ASP A 121 45.44 -27.13 2.27
C ASP A 121 46.29 -28.37 1.99
N ASP A 122 45.66 -29.51 1.70
CA ASP A 122 46.36 -30.75 1.31
C ASP A 122 47.16 -30.56 0.04
N TYR A 123 46.59 -29.95 -1.01
CA TYR A 123 47.29 -29.62 -2.25
C TYR A 123 48.42 -28.59 -2.04
N GLY A 124 48.23 -27.64 -1.13
CA GLY A 124 49.23 -26.66 -0.75
C GLY A 124 50.47 -27.34 -0.10
N ASP A 125 50.22 -28.31 0.76
CA ASP A 125 51.28 -29.09 1.38
C ASP A 125 52.05 -30.00 0.40
N ILE A 126 51.35 -30.59 -0.56
CA ILE A 126 51.94 -31.38 -1.62
C ILE A 126 52.78 -30.50 -2.56
N LEU A 127 52.26 -29.34 -2.96
CA LEU A 127 53.00 -28.34 -3.82
C LEU A 127 54.31 -27.87 -3.17
N THR A 128 54.36 -27.82 -1.84
CA THR A 128 55.63 -27.46 -1.13
C THR A 128 56.63 -28.58 -1.07
N ARG A 129 56.21 -29.83 -1.33
CA ARG A 129 57.06 -31.02 -1.26
C ARG A 129 57.49 -31.56 -2.63
N ASP A 130 56.71 -31.35 -3.66
CA ASP A 130 56.93 -31.92 -4.98
C ASP A 130 56.52 -30.92 -6.10
N GLU A 131 57.50 -30.50 -6.93
CA GLU A 131 57.28 -29.57 -8.03
C GLU A 131 56.52 -30.17 -9.24
N SER A 132 56.20 -31.48 -9.19
CA SER A 132 55.51 -32.19 -10.27
C SER A 132 53.96 -32.11 -10.20
N VAL A 133 53.42 -31.42 -9.24
CA VAL A 133 51.97 -31.34 -9.03
C VAL A 133 51.30 -30.38 -10.03
N ASP A 134 50.16 -30.79 -10.56
CA ASP A 134 49.35 -30.02 -11.50
C ASP A 134 48.80 -28.71 -10.86
N ILE A 135 49.50 -27.61 -11.15
CA ILE A 135 49.10 -26.26 -10.74
C ILE A 135 47.67 -25.91 -11.22
N GLY A 136 47.23 -26.50 -12.35
CA GLY A 136 45.88 -26.30 -12.88
C GLY A 136 44.79 -26.80 -11.93
N SER A 137 45.00 -27.93 -11.30
CA SER A 137 44.05 -28.49 -10.30
C SER A 137 43.97 -27.61 -9.08
N TYR A 138 45.07 -27.08 -8.57
CA TYR A 138 45.03 -26.12 -7.43
C TYR A 138 44.29 -24.82 -7.75
N VAL A 139 44.54 -24.26 -8.94
CA VAL A 139 43.84 -23.04 -9.41
C VAL A 139 42.34 -23.31 -9.55
N ASN A 140 41.95 -24.50 -10.04
CA ASN A 140 40.56 -24.91 -10.13
C ASN A 140 39.89 -25.00 -8.76
N LEU A 141 40.52 -25.59 -7.75
CA LEU A 141 40.02 -25.67 -6.40
C LEU A 141 39.82 -24.28 -5.79
N LYS A 142 40.80 -23.39 -5.93
CA LYS A 142 40.65 -21.99 -5.47
C LYS A 142 39.52 -21.25 -6.17
N THR A 143 39.32 -21.48 -7.45
CA THR A 143 38.22 -20.86 -8.21
C THR A 143 36.87 -21.35 -7.70
N LYS A 144 36.73 -22.67 -7.46
CA LYS A 144 35.51 -23.23 -6.86
C LYS A 144 35.27 -22.69 -5.47
N GLN A 145 36.28 -22.59 -4.61
CA GLN A 145 36.15 -22.00 -3.28
C GLN A 145 35.65 -20.56 -3.35
N GLN A 146 36.20 -19.73 -4.26
CA GLN A 146 35.73 -18.36 -4.43
C GLN A 146 34.26 -18.29 -4.91
N GLN A 147 33.82 -19.24 -5.74
CA GLN A 147 32.43 -19.33 -6.17
C GLN A 147 31.50 -19.65 -5.00
N ILE A 148 31.89 -20.62 -4.13
CA ILE A 148 31.12 -20.97 -2.93
C ILE A 148 31.09 -19.82 -1.93
N LEU A 149 32.23 -19.14 -1.70
CA LEU A 149 32.24 -17.98 -0.82
C LEU A 149 31.32 -16.86 -1.30
N LYS A 150 31.31 -16.59 -2.61
CA LYS A 150 30.36 -15.64 -3.20
C LYS A 150 28.91 -16.10 -3.04
N LEU A 151 28.65 -17.39 -3.15
CA LEU A 151 27.32 -17.95 -2.95
C LEU A 151 26.87 -17.80 -1.48
N ILE A 152 27.74 -18.13 -0.53
CA ILE A 152 27.48 -17.92 0.90
C ILE A 152 27.18 -16.45 1.21
N GLU A 153 27.99 -15.53 0.67
CA GLU A 153 27.75 -14.09 0.84
C GLU A 153 26.40 -13.65 0.26
N SER A 154 26.06 -14.15 -0.93
CA SER A 154 24.76 -13.85 -1.56
C SER A 154 23.57 -14.42 -0.78
N ARG A 155 23.79 -15.47 0.04
CA ARG A 155 22.77 -16.12 0.87
C ARG A 155 22.84 -15.74 2.36
N ARG A 156 23.68 -14.75 2.69
CA ARG A 156 23.81 -14.24 4.06
C ARG A 156 22.48 -13.79 4.65
N GLU A 157 21.58 -13.28 3.81
CA GLU A 157 20.22 -12.90 4.22
C GLU A 157 19.45 -14.06 4.89
N TYR A 158 19.68 -15.32 4.48
CA TYR A 158 19.04 -16.47 5.12
C TYR A 158 19.58 -16.68 6.54
N ALA A 159 20.90 -16.58 6.71
CA ALA A 159 21.54 -16.71 8.02
C ALA A 159 21.08 -15.60 8.97
N ASP A 160 21.13 -14.35 8.53
CA ASP A 160 20.66 -13.19 9.30
C ASP A 160 19.17 -13.33 9.69
N LYS A 161 18.36 -13.93 8.80
CA LYS A 161 16.94 -14.17 9.07
C LYS A 161 16.71 -15.29 10.09
N ILE A 162 17.48 -16.39 10.02
CA ILE A 162 17.40 -17.49 10.98
C ILE A 162 17.82 -17.00 12.37
N GLU A 163 18.92 -16.25 12.46
CA GLU A 163 19.38 -15.64 13.71
C GLU A 163 18.30 -14.70 14.28
N TYR A 164 17.69 -13.88 13.44
CA TYR A 164 16.60 -13.01 13.83
C TYR A 164 15.39 -13.78 14.38
N ILE A 165 14.99 -14.90 13.74
CA ILE A 165 13.89 -15.76 14.20
C ILE A 165 14.20 -16.34 15.58
N GLY A 166 15.43 -16.84 15.77
CA GLY A 166 15.88 -17.34 17.07
C GLY A 166 15.82 -16.27 18.15
N HIS A 167 16.34 -15.08 17.89
CA HIS A 167 16.26 -13.96 18.81
C HIS A 167 14.81 -13.55 19.17
N MET A 168 13.88 -13.62 18.22
CA MET A 168 12.46 -13.32 18.49
C MET A 168 11.81 -14.36 19.37
N ASP A 169 12.14 -15.64 19.17
CA ASP A 169 11.64 -16.74 20.00
C ASP A 169 12.17 -16.63 21.45
N GLU A 170 13.46 -16.43 21.61
CA GLU A 170 14.10 -16.29 22.92
C GLU A 170 13.62 -15.05 23.69
N THR A 171 13.52 -13.90 23.03
CA THR A 171 13.23 -12.63 23.72
C THR A 171 11.75 -12.39 23.97
N PHE A 172 10.89 -12.82 23.06
CA PHE A 172 9.46 -12.50 23.09
C PHE A 172 8.56 -13.75 23.15
N ASN A 173 9.14 -14.95 23.09
CA ASN A 173 8.41 -16.22 23.00
C ASN A 173 7.39 -16.23 21.83
N ILE A 174 7.82 -15.67 20.68
CA ILE A 174 7.01 -15.59 19.47
C ILE A 174 7.76 -16.21 18.33
N ARG A 175 7.22 -17.28 17.76
CA ARG A 175 7.77 -17.94 16.59
C ARG A 175 7.54 -17.10 15.34
N ALA A 176 8.54 -16.34 14.94
CA ALA A 176 8.55 -15.65 13.66
C ALA A 176 8.68 -16.66 12.51
N TRP A 177 8.18 -16.31 11.32
CA TRP A 177 8.21 -17.19 10.16
C TRP A 177 9.32 -16.78 9.19
N MET A 178 9.84 -17.76 8.47
CA MET A 178 10.81 -17.54 7.40
C MET A 178 10.08 -17.03 6.14
N ILE A 179 10.05 -15.72 5.97
CA ILE A 179 9.38 -15.05 4.85
C ILE A 179 10.26 -13.94 4.29
N SER A 180 10.16 -13.67 2.98
CA SER A 180 10.88 -12.57 2.36
C SER A 180 10.37 -11.22 2.88
N ASP A 181 11.29 -10.35 3.27
CA ASP A 181 10.97 -9.00 3.71
C ASP A 181 10.75 -8.04 2.54
N ARG A 182 11.31 -8.34 1.36
CA ARG A 182 11.46 -7.39 0.24
C ARG A 182 10.12 -6.87 -0.28
N GLY A 183 9.20 -7.75 -0.64
CA GLY A 183 7.87 -7.36 -1.12
C GLY A 183 7.11 -6.57 -0.07
N TYR A 184 7.17 -7.01 1.18
CA TYR A 184 6.51 -6.33 2.30
C TYR A 184 7.18 -5.00 2.64
N GLU A 185 8.49 -4.85 2.48
CA GLU A 185 9.19 -3.58 2.71
C GLU A 185 8.74 -2.50 1.71
N VAL A 186 8.43 -2.88 0.48
CA VAL A 186 7.83 -1.96 -0.50
C VAL A 186 6.39 -1.60 -0.14
N ILE A 187 5.64 -2.53 0.47
CA ILE A 187 4.24 -2.27 0.84
C ILE A 187 4.13 -1.52 2.17
N LEU A 188 4.84 -1.97 3.20
CA LEU A 188 4.71 -1.52 4.59
C LEU A 188 5.94 -0.73 5.08
N GLY A 189 7.10 -0.96 4.48
CA GLY A 189 8.38 -0.41 4.90
C GLY A 189 8.74 0.94 4.29
N LYS A 190 10.02 1.31 4.42
CA LYS A 190 10.54 2.61 3.94
C LYS A 190 10.59 2.70 2.42
N LYS A 191 10.84 1.60 1.70
CA LYS A 191 10.95 1.59 0.23
C LYS A 191 9.67 2.04 -0.47
N GLY A 192 8.50 1.76 0.12
CA GLY A 192 7.21 2.21 -0.42
C GLY A 192 6.66 3.51 0.17
N LEU A 193 7.44 4.25 0.96
CA LEU A 193 6.97 5.45 1.65
C LEU A 193 6.47 6.52 0.68
N TYR A 194 7.23 6.80 -0.39
CA TYR A 194 6.87 7.78 -1.41
C TYR A 194 5.50 7.46 -2.03
N ARG A 195 5.30 6.21 -2.47
CA ARG A 195 4.03 5.77 -3.05
C ARG A 195 2.88 5.97 -2.06
N ARG A 196 3.03 5.52 -0.82
CA ARG A 196 1.99 5.67 0.22
C ARG A 196 1.65 7.12 0.50
N ILE A 197 2.64 8.01 0.55
CA ILE A 197 2.41 9.45 0.72
C ILE A 197 1.63 9.99 -0.47
N MET A 198 1.99 9.67 -1.69
CA MET A 198 1.32 10.17 -2.89
C MET A 198 -0.11 9.67 -3.02
N VAL A 199 -0.37 8.38 -2.75
CA VAL A 199 -1.72 7.82 -2.72
C VAL A 199 -2.57 8.47 -1.62
N ASN A 200 -2.02 8.65 -0.42
CA ASN A 200 -2.72 9.33 0.67
C ASN A 200 -3.00 10.80 0.34
N LEU A 201 -2.06 11.48 -0.29
CA LEU A 201 -2.25 12.87 -0.73
C LEU A 201 -3.35 12.97 -1.80
N ALA A 202 -3.35 12.06 -2.77
CA ALA A 202 -4.40 11.98 -3.79
C ALA A 202 -5.78 11.75 -3.17
N LEU A 203 -5.89 10.84 -2.18
CA LEU A 203 -7.12 10.60 -1.42
C LEU A 203 -7.57 11.86 -0.68
N ILE A 204 -6.68 12.48 0.08
CA ILE A 204 -7.00 13.68 0.88
C ILE A 204 -7.43 14.84 -0.02
N CYS A 205 -6.63 15.18 -1.04
CA CYS A 205 -6.95 16.26 -1.96
C CYS A 205 -8.23 15.97 -2.75
N GLY A 206 -8.40 14.75 -3.23
CA GLY A 206 -9.60 14.33 -3.95
C GLY A 206 -10.87 14.48 -3.10
N PHE A 207 -10.86 14.01 -1.86
CA PHE A 207 -12.03 14.14 -0.97
C PHE A 207 -12.28 15.58 -0.52
N ILE A 208 -11.25 16.40 -0.37
CA ILE A 208 -11.40 17.84 -0.13
C ILE A 208 -12.15 18.49 -1.29
N LEU A 209 -11.71 18.25 -2.53
CA LEU A 209 -12.32 18.82 -3.73
C LEU A 209 -13.75 18.33 -3.92
N MET A 210 -13.99 17.02 -3.79
CA MET A 210 -15.32 16.43 -3.93
C MET A 210 -16.31 16.99 -2.89
N SER A 211 -15.89 17.07 -1.63
CA SER A 211 -16.75 17.55 -0.53
C SER A 211 -17.00 19.05 -0.62
N ALA A 212 -16.02 19.82 -1.12
CA ALA A 212 -16.18 21.25 -1.36
C ALA A 212 -17.15 21.55 -2.49
N ASP A 213 -17.06 20.81 -3.61
CA ASP A 213 -17.94 20.97 -4.77
C ASP A 213 -19.39 20.57 -4.44
N ALA A 214 -19.58 19.51 -3.66
CA ALA A 214 -20.90 19.11 -3.16
C ALA A 214 -21.56 20.23 -2.36
N GLY A 215 -20.83 20.89 -1.48
CA GLY A 215 -21.35 22.01 -0.68
C GLY A 215 -21.66 23.25 -1.53
N ARG A 216 -20.95 23.45 -2.64
CA ARG A 216 -21.15 24.57 -3.59
C ARG A 216 -22.41 24.40 -4.42
N LEU A 217 -22.66 23.21 -4.95
CA LEU A 217 -23.82 22.94 -5.81
C LEU A 217 -25.15 23.27 -5.13
N GLU A 218 -25.24 23.06 -3.83
CA GLU A 218 -26.44 23.41 -3.06
C GLU A 218 -26.73 24.90 -3.03
N ARG A 219 -25.71 25.74 -3.11
CA ARG A 219 -25.83 27.19 -3.06
C ARG A 219 -26.18 27.78 -4.43
N VAL A 220 -25.53 27.28 -5.47
CA VAL A 220 -25.70 27.80 -6.86
C VAL A 220 -27.09 27.43 -7.39
N SER A 221 -27.69 26.33 -6.93
CA SER A 221 -29.00 25.86 -7.43
C SER A 221 -30.19 26.44 -6.69
N ASP A 222 -30.03 27.39 -5.74
CA ASP A 222 -31.09 27.94 -4.86
C ASP A 222 -31.95 26.86 -4.14
N MET A 223 -31.50 25.61 -4.22
CA MET A 223 -32.18 24.48 -3.54
C MET A 223 -32.25 24.65 -2.04
N ILE A 224 -31.39 25.49 -1.45
CA ILE A 224 -31.44 25.85 -0.04
C ILE A 224 -32.77 26.50 0.33
N LEU A 225 -33.34 27.34 -0.54
CA LEU A 225 -34.65 27.96 -0.31
C LEU A 225 -35.78 26.93 -0.30
N PHE A 226 -35.74 25.96 -1.23
CA PHE A 226 -36.68 24.84 -1.28
C PHE A 226 -36.56 23.92 -0.04
N GLU A 227 -35.36 23.64 0.41
CA GLU A 227 -35.11 22.87 1.64
C GLU A 227 -35.65 23.56 2.87
N HIS A 228 -35.65 24.90 2.91
CA HIS A 228 -36.16 25.68 4.01
C HIS A 228 -37.70 25.76 4.04
N SER A 229 -38.37 25.58 2.91
CA SER A 229 -39.83 25.69 2.79
C SER A 229 -40.58 24.47 3.30
N THR A 230 -39.93 23.29 3.40
CA THR A 230 -40.57 22.06 3.86
C THR A 230 -39.99 21.59 5.20
N ALA A 231 -40.78 21.64 6.28
CA ALA A 231 -40.32 21.30 7.65
C ALA A 231 -39.83 19.85 7.81
N LEU A 232 -40.46 18.90 7.13
CA LEU A 232 -40.08 17.48 7.13
C LEU A 232 -38.95 17.16 6.13
N GLY A 233 -38.80 17.93 5.02
CA GLY A 233 -37.78 17.71 4.01
C GLY A 233 -36.37 18.10 4.45
N ARG A 234 -36.27 19.11 5.31
CA ARG A 234 -35.00 19.73 5.71
C ARG A 234 -34.02 18.74 6.38
N ASN A 235 -34.50 17.99 7.38
CA ASN A 235 -33.61 17.07 8.11
C ASN A 235 -33.33 15.77 7.34
N LYS A 236 -34.35 15.23 6.67
CA LYS A 236 -34.21 14.00 5.87
C LYS A 236 -33.27 14.21 4.66
N MET A 237 -33.39 15.34 3.99
CA MET A 237 -32.56 15.68 2.83
C MET A 237 -31.11 15.94 3.23
N ARG A 238 -30.88 16.61 4.37
CA ARG A 238 -29.54 16.78 4.95
C ARG A 238 -28.88 15.44 5.28
N CYS A 239 -29.62 14.56 5.98
CA CYS A 239 -29.11 13.25 6.35
C CYS A 239 -28.73 12.43 5.11
N ASN A 240 -29.57 12.43 4.07
CA ASN A 240 -29.28 11.72 2.83
C ASN A 240 -28.03 12.24 2.10
N LYS A 241 -27.77 13.54 2.12
CA LYS A 241 -26.56 14.13 1.52
C LYS A 241 -25.29 13.74 2.26
N TYR A 242 -25.31 13.79 3.60
CA TYR A 242 -24.18 13.28 4.39
C TYR A 242 -23.98 11.79 4.15
N LEU A 243 -25.05 11.02 4.09
CA LEU A 243 -24.98 9.59 3.82
C LEU A 243 -24.42 9.30 2.42
N SER A 244 -24.81 10.08 1.39
CA SER A 244 -24.25 9.98 0.05
C SER A 244 -22.76 10.30 0.02
N CYS A 245 -22.34 11.36 0.70
CA CYS A 245 -20.93 11.73 0.81
C CYS A 245 -20.12 10.62 1.51
N ILE A 246 -20.61 10.09 2.61
CA ILE A 246 -20.01 8.97 3.35
C ILE A 246 -19.90 7.73 2.44
N THR A 247 -20.99 7.38 1.74
CA THR A 247 -21.01 6.21 0.86
C THR A 247 -19.99 6.33 -0.27
N ILE A 248 -19.92 7.49 -0.92
CA ILE A 248 -18.94 7.74 -2.00
C ILE A 248 -17.52 7.67 -1.43
N THR A 249 -17.27 8.26 -0.27
CA THR A 249 -15.94 8.20 0.39
C THR A 249 -15.54 6.77 0.68
N ILE A 250 -16.44 5.93 1.19
CA ILE A 250 -16.18 4.51 1.45
C ILE A 250 -15.86 3.79 0.15
N ILE A 251 -16.72 3.90 -0.87
CA ILE A 251 -16.55 3.22 -2.15
C ILE A 251 -15.22 3.61 -2.80
N MET A 252 -14.91 4.90 -2.87
CA MET A 252 -13.69 5.40 -3.50
C MET A 252 -12.44 4.98 -2.73
N THR A 253 -12.47 5.01 -1.40
CA THR A 253 -11.34 4.54 -0.57
C THR A 253 -11.11 3.04 -0.78
N VAL A 254 -12.19 2.23 -0.84
CA VAL A 254 -12.09 0.79 -1.11
C VAL A 254 -11.50 0.52 -2.50
N ILE A 255 -11.96 1.24 -3.52
CA ILE A 255 -11.46 1.07 -4.90
C ILE A 255 -9.96 1.43 -4.98
N ILE A 256 -9.57 2.58 -4.46
CA ILE A 256 -8.18 3.06 -4.54
C ILE A 256 -7.22 2.18 -3.73
N CYS A 257 -7.58 1.86 -2.49
CA CYS A 257 -6.75 0.97 -1.67
C CYS A 257 -6.77 -0.47 -2.19
N GLY A 258 -7.90 -0.94 -2.73
CA GLY A 258 -8.00 -2.24 -3.38
C GLY A 258 -7.11 -2.32 -4.63
N MET A 259 -7.12 -1.28 -5.47
CA MET A 259 -6.26 -1.19 -6.64
C MET A 259 -4.77 -1.17 -6.25
N GLU A 260 -4.39 -0.37 -5.24
CA GLU A 260 -3.02 -0.37 -4.69
C GLU A 260 -2.62 -1.76 -4.21
N PHE A 261 -3.48 -2.43 -3.44
CA PHE A 261 -3.21 -3.77 -2.91
C PHE A 261 -3.08 -4.83 -4.00
N LEU A 262 -4.02 -4.88 -4.95
CA LEU A 262 -4.01 -5.86 -6.04
C LEU A 262 -2.78 -5.67 -6.93
N TRP A 263 -2.41 -4.43 -7.23
CA TRP A 263 -1.23 -4.10 -8.00
C TRP A 263 0.06 -4.59 -7.30
N MET A 264 0.19 -4.31 -6.01
CA MET A 264 1.33 -4.77 -5.23
C MET A 264 1.41 -6.29 -5.13
N ARG A 265 0.26 -6.94 -4.93
CA ARG A 265 0.19 -8.40 -4.91
C ARG A 265 0.61 -9.02 -6.25
N HIS A 266 0.22 -8.40 -7.36
CA HIS A 266 0.58 -8.88 -8.70
C HIS A 266 2.09 -8.78 -8.97
N ILE A 267 2.72 -7.67 -8.55
CA ILE A 267 4.15 -7.42 -8.83
C ILE A 267 5.06 -8.20 -7.89
N TYR A 268 4.76 -8.21 -6.60
CA TYR A 268 5.69 -8.72 -5.57
C TYR A 268 5.31 -10.10 -5.04
N GLY A 269 4.17 -10.66 -5.43
CA GLY A 269 3.68 -11.93 -4.93
C GLY A 269 3.74 -11.95 -3.40
N ILE A 270 2.68 -11.66 -2.68
CA ILE A 270 2.69 -11.53 -1.22
C ILE A 270 2.27 -12.86 -0.59
N PRO A 271 3.20 -13.83 -0.38
CA PRO A 271 2.89 -15.10 0.29
C PRO A 271 2.77 -14.88 1.80
N TYR A 272 2.16 -15.85 2.49
CA TYR A 272 2.17 -15.94 3.96
C TYR A 272 1.60 -14.74 4.71
N MET A 273 0.51 -14.13 4.24
CA MET A 273 -0.14 -12.99 4.92
C MET A 273 -0.63 -13.31 6.35
N ASN A 274 -0.79 -14.58 6.68
CA ASN A 274 -1.16 -15.02 8.02
C ASN A 274 0.02 -15.09 8.99
N ALA A 275 1.25 -14.83 8.51
CA ALA A 275 2.42 -14.77 9.36
C ALA A 275 2.30 -13.60 10.36
N PRO A 276 2.89 -13.74 11.56
CA PRO A 276 3.00 -12.62 12.50
C PRO A 276 3.73 -11.43 11.87
N VAL A 277 3.32 -10.21 12.18
CA VAL A 277 3.98 -8.98 11.66
C VAL A 277 5.45 -8.94 12.05
N VAL A 278 5.79 -9.49 13.21
CA VAL A 278 7.16 -9.57 13.69
C VAL A 278 8.05 -10.45 12.81
N SER A 279 7.49 -11.31 11.97
CA SER A 279 8.27 -12.07 10.99
C SER A 279 8.96 -11.18 9.95
N LEU A 280 8.55 -9.93 9.82
CA LEU A 280 9.21 -8.93 8.99
C LEU A 280 10.32 -8.25 9.80
N THR A 281 11.59 -8.45 9.43
CA THR A 281 12.74 -7.93 10.19
C THR A 281 12.70 -6.42 10.37
N PHE A 282 12.32 -5.68 9.35
CA PHE A 282 12.17 -4.22 9.42
C PHE A 282 11.04 -3.75 10.35
N MET A 283 10.07 -4.63 10.69
CA MET A 283 9.03 -4.37 11.68
C MET A 283 9.48 -4.78 13.08
N GLY A 284 10.10 -5.95 13.21
CA GLY A 284 10.62 -6.43 14.50
C GLY A 284 11.73 -5.54 15.06
N ASN A 285 12.61 -5.03 14.21
CA ASN A 285 13.65 -4.08 14.62
C ASN A 285 13.10 -2.78 15.23
N LYS A 286 11.85 -2.42 14.93
CA LYS A 286 11.17 -1.28 15.57
C LYS A 286 10.78 -1.54 17.02
N LEU A 287 10.72 -2.79 17.45
CA LEU A 287 10.42 -3.12 18.86
C LEU A 287 11.47 -2.56 19.83
N GLY A 288 12.73 -2.43 19.39
CA GLY A 288 13.81 -1.81 20.14
C GLY A 288 13.79 -0.28 20.15
N MET A 289 12.97 0.37 19.30
CA MET A 289 12.86 1.82 19.27
C MET A 289 11.88 2.31 20.35
N GLY A 290 12.25 3.36 21.08
CA GLY A 290 11.52 3.87 22.25
C GLY A 290 10.01 4.09 22.03
N LEU A 291 9.59 4.47 20.81
CA LEU A 291 8.18 4.69 20.48
C LEU A 291 7.35 3.39 20.47
N TYR A 292 7.99 2.24 20.23
CA TYR A 292 7.37 0.92 20.16
C TYR A 292 7.71 0.05 21.38
N ALA A 293 8.52 0.58 22.31
CA ALA A 293 9.02 -0.18 23.46
C ALA A 293 7.91 -0.54 24.47
N SER A 294 6.78 0.16 24.45
CA SER A 294 5.69 -0.06 25.42
C SER A 294 4.30 0.20 24.80
N GLY A 295 3.28 -0.37 25.42
CA GLY A 295 1.89 -0.11 25.13
C GLY A 295 1.28 -0.84 23.93
N ILE A 296 0.25 -0.24 23.37
CA ILE A 296 -0.62 -0.83 22.32
C ILE A 296 0.18 -1.15 21.05
N LEU A 297 1.13 -0.31 20.65
CA LEU A 297 1.92 -0.52 19.43
C LEU A 297 2.81 -1.77 19.53
N LYS A 298 3.43 -2.00 20.69
CA LYS A 298 4.21 -3.22 20.96
C LYS A 298 3.30 -4.45 20.88
N TRP A 299 2.16 -4.40 21.57
CA TRP A 299 1.19 -5.49 21.55
C TRP A 299 0.73 -5.83 20.12
N MET A 300 0.43 -4.81 19.32
CA MET A 300 0.02 -4.99 17.92
C MET A 300 1.10 -5.66 17.07
N LEU A 301 2.35 -5.22 17.18
CA LEU A 301 3.45 -5.82 16.42
C LEU A 301 3.69 -7.29 16.80
N LEU A 302 3.51 -7.64 18.07
CA LEU A 302 3.75 -8.99 18.57
C LEU A 302 2.62 -9.97 18.25
N HIS A 303 1.35 -9.51 18.26
CA HIS A 303 0.19 -10.41 18.21
C HIS A 303 -0.60 -10.35 16.91
N MET A 304 -0.40 -9.32 16.07
CA MET A 304 -1.13 -9.20 14.81
C MET A 304 -0.47 -9.96 13.68
N THR A 305 -1.29 -10.52 12.81
CA THR A 305 -0.83 -11.04 11.52
C THR A 305 -0.61 -9.89 10.53
N ILE A 306 0.19 -10.13 9.50
CA ILE A 306 0.46 -9.15 8.43
C ILE A 306 -0.87 -8.67 7.81
N TRP A 307 -1.81 -9.58 7.56
CA TRP A 307 -3.13 -9.24 7.04
C TRP A 307 -3.90 -8.31 7.98
N GLN A 308 -3.93 -8.60 9.27
CA GLN A 308 -4.62 -7.75 10.25
C GLN A 308 -3.99 -6.36 10.33
N TYR A 309 -2.66 -6.28 10.26
CA TYR A 309 -1.95 -5.01 10.26
C TYR A 309 -2.25 -4.18 9.01
N MET A 310 -2.31 -4.81 7.82
CA MET A 310 -2.72 -4.15 6.57
C MET A 310 -4.16 -3.66 6.63
N LEU A 311 -5.07 -4.49 7.15
CA LEU A 311 -6.48 -4.13 7.33
C LEU A 311 -6.64 -2.94 8.28
N MET A 312 -5.87 -2.92 9.37
CA MET A 312 -5.87 -1.79 10.30
C MET A 312 -5.40 -0.49 9.61
N GLN A 313 -4.34 -0.54 8.81
CA GLN A 313 -3.90 0.63 8.05
C GLN A 313 -5.00 1.12 7.08
N PHE A 314 -5.70 0.19 6.43
CA PHE A 314 -6.83 0.52 5.57
C PHE A 314 -7.96 1.22 6.35
N ILE A 315 -8.33 0.68 7.52
CA ILE A 315 -9.37 1.26 8.38
C ILE A 315 -8.96 2.67 8.84
N MET A 316 -7.70 2.87 9.23
CA MET A 316 -7.20 4.20 9.62
C MET A 316 -7.29 5.21 8.47
N ARG A 317 -6.92 4.82 7.25
CA ARG A 317 -7.09 5.66 6.05
C ARG A 317 -8.56 6.02 5.82
N LEU A 318 -9.45 5.03 5.91
CA LEU A 318 -10.89 5.22 5.73
C LEU A 318 -11.45 6.20 6.76
N VAL A 319 -11.11 6.05 8.04
CA VAL A 319 -11.55 6.94 9.12
C VAL A 319 -11.09 8.38 8.87
N ILE A 320 -9.82 8.57 8.50
CA ILE A 320 -9.28 9.89 8.18
C ILE A 320 -10.04 10.53 7.00
N CYS A 321 -10.27 9.78 5.93
CA CYS A 321 -11.01 10.25 4.76
C CYS A 321 -12.46 10.61 5.10
N LEU A 322 -13.14 9.84 5.95
CA LEU A 322 -14.49 10.12 6.42
C LEU A 322 -14.56 11.41 7.26
N ILE A 323 -13.65 11.56 8.21
CA ILE A 323 -13.58 12.77 9.05
C ILE A 323 -13.35 14.00 8.18
N LEU A 324 -12.42 13.92 7.21
CA LEU A 324 -12.15 15.02 6.29
C LEU A 324 -13.35 15.34 5.41
N SER A 325 -13.98 14.35 4.78
CA SER A 325 -15.11 14.55 3.89
C SER A 325 -16.30 15.20 4.61
N VAL A 326 -16.67 14.66 5.77
CA VAL A 326 -17.78 15.20 6.58
C VAL A 326 -17.43 16.57 7.15
N GLY A 327 -16.21 16.75 7.64
CA GLY A 327 -15.73 18.02 8.18
C GLY A 327 -15.74 19.15 7.15
N ILE A 328 -15.24 18.90 5.95
CA ILE A 328 -15.20 19.89 4.86
C ILE A 328 -16.61 20.21 4.37
N MET A 329 -17.45 19.21 4.20
CA MET A 329 -18.85 19.43 3.83
C MET A 329 -19.58 20.30 4.86
N LYS A 330 -19.31 20.11 6.16
CA LYS A 330 -19.87 20.96 7.23
C LYS A 330 -19.33 22.37 7.16
N ILE A 331 -18.01 22.55 6.97
CA ILE A 331 -17.36 23.87 6.85
C ILE A 331 -17.89 24.62 5.63
N THR A 332 -17.89 24.01 4.44
CA THR A 332 -18.36 24.64 3.21
C THR A 332 -19.82 25.08 3.28
N ARG A 333 -20.62 24.35 4.04
CA ARG A 333 -22.02 24.70 4.27
C ARG A 333 -22.21 25.85 5.27
N SER A 334 -21.30 25.96 6.26
CA SER A 334 -21.37 27.01 7.32
C SER A 334 -20.89 28.39 6.83
N ILE A 335 -20.05 28.45 5.82
CA ILE A 335 -19.53 29.72 5.30
C ILE A 335 -20.63 30.43 4.51
N LYS A 336 -21.28 31.39 5.15
CA LYS A 336 -22.44 32.12 4.58
C LYS A 336 -22.10 33.12 3.47
N ASN A 337 -20.85 33.58 3.34
CA ASN A 337 -20.45 34.68 2.45
C ASN A 337 -19.14 34.37 1.73
N ILE A 338 -19.22 33.59 0.66
CA ILE A 338 -18.19 33.66 -0.39
C ILE A 338 -18.93 34.00 -1.69
N LYS A 339 -19.03 35.32 -1.97
CA LYS A 339 -19.38 35.83 -3.26
C LYS A 339 -18.21 35.77 -4.21
#